data_597129258a3be5103ed1a033ee29846b
#
_entry.id   597129258a3be5103ed1a033ee29846b
#
_cell.length_a   1.000
_cell.length_b   1.000
_cell.length_c   1.000
_cell.angle_alpha   90.00
_cell.angle_beta   90.00
_cell.angle_gamma   90.00
#
_symmetry.space_group_name_H-M   'P 1'
#
loop_
_entity.id
_entity.type
_entity.pdbx_description
1 polymer ?
#
loop_
_entity_poly.entity_id
_entity_poly.type
_entity_poly.pdbx_seq_one_letter_code
_entity_poly.pdbx_strand_id
1 'polypeptide(L)'
;WIKNYNDVLGTPNWKWVTDVVIDDVRYVHGHKSSKARTAAKRDMQSTVTGHYHTDMYCEWMFGANKAVFALAVGCGIDSKSYAMGYMQGGKKEALGCGVVLDNGKTPICIKMDL
;
A
#
# COMPACT_ATOMS: atom_id res chain seq x y z
N TRP A 1 10.98 8.07 25.29
CA TRP A 1 9.77 7.97 25.17
C TRP A 1 9.24 8.77 24.09
N ILE A 2 8.87 8.15 23.18
CA ILE A 2 8.21 8.68 22.04
C ILE A 2 6.83 9.01 22.51
N LYS A 3 6.52 10.27 22.60
CA LYS A 3 5.21 10.72 22.99
C LYS A 3 4.21 10.10 22.02
N ASN A 4 3.93 10.68 20.93
CA ASN A 4 3.13 10.09 19.86
C ASN A 4 3.59 10.66 18.51
N TYR A 5 3.15 10.09 17.41
CA TYR A 5 3.54 10.57 16.09
C TYR A 5 3.11 12.01 15.82
N ASN A 6 1.96 12.42 16.34
CA ASN A 6 1.48 13.78 16.16
C ASN A 6 2.45 14.82 16.74
N ASP A 7 2.97 14.55 17.93
CA ASP A 7 3.91 15.45 18.60
C ASP A 7 5.26 15.52 17.87
N VAL A 8 5.77 14.35 17.47
CA VAL A 8 7.09 14.26 16.82
C VAL A 8 7.08 14.85 15.42
N LEU A 9 6.00 14.68 14.68
CA LEU A 9 5.90 15.08 13.27
C LEU A 9 5.14 16.38 13.07
N GLY A 10 4.66 17.01 14.14
CA GLY A 10 3.92 18.25 14.04
C GLY A 10 2.59 18.12 13.29
N THR A 11 1.91 17.00 13.48
CA THR A 11 0.67 16.68 12.76
C THR A 11 -0.53 16.55 13.71
N PRO A 12 -0.94 17.62 14.42
CA PRO A 12 -1.93 17.53 15.51
C PRO A 12 -3.31 17.05 15.07
N ASN A 13 -3.63 17.23 13.78
CA ASN A 13 -4.94 16.86 13.22
C ASN A 13 -4.92 15.52 12.48
N TRP A 14 -3.80 14.80 12.49
CA TRP A 14 -3.69 13.50 11.83
C TRP A 14 -4.03 12.37 12.81
N LYS A 15 -4.69 11.36 12.29
CA LYS A 15 -4.94 10.12 13.00
C LYS A 15 -3.97 9.04 12.48
N TRP A 16 -3.05 8.65 13.32
CA TRP A 16 -2.09 7.58 13.00
C TRP A 16 -2.70 6.22 13.37
N VAL A 17 -2.70 5.30 12.42
CA VAL A 17 -3.29 3.97 12.57
C VAL A 17 -2.37 2.91 11.99
N THR A 18 -2.51 1.67 12.44
CA THR A 18 -1.77 0.51 11.87
C THR A 18 -2.44 -0.02 10.62
N ASP A 19 -3.77 0.02 10.59
CA ASP A 19 -4.58 -0.24 9.41
C ASP A 19 -5.90 0.54 9.54
N VAL A 20 -6.59 0.70 8.43
CA VAL A 20 -7.89 1.38 8.40
C VAL A 20 -8.73 0.83 7.26
N VAL A 21 -10.03 0.77 7.46
CA VAL A 21 -11.01 0.47 6.42
C VAL A 21 -11.78 1.74 6.07
N ILE A 22 -11.74 2.13 4.80
CA ILE A 22 -12.46 3.27 4.25
C ILE A 22 -13.19 2.79 3.00
N ASP A 23 -14.49 3.05 2.91
CA ASP A 23 -15.32 2.63 1.77
C ASP A 23 -15.18 1.12 1.45
N ASP A 24 -15.18 0.29 2.48
CA ASP A 24 -15.00 -1.17 2.37
C ASP A 24 -13.65 -1.60 1.77
N VAL A 25 -12.66 -0.73 1.77
CA VAL A 25 -11.28 -1.02 1.35
C VAL A 25 -10.36 -0.91 2.56
N ARG A 26 -9.57 -1.96 2.79
CA ARG A 26 -8.57 -2.00 3.85
C ARG A 26 -7.25 -1.43 3.35
N TYR A 27 -6.72 -0.45 4.08
CA TYR A 27 -5.41 0.14 3.84
C TYR A 27 -4.45 -0.29 4.95
N VAL A 28 -3.36 -0.92 4.59
CA VAL A 28 -2.37 -1.43 5.55
C VAL A 28 -0.97 -1.33 4.94
N HIS A 29 0.03 -1.04 5.78
CA HIS A 29 1.42 -0.97 5.30
C HIS A 29 1.90 -2.30 4.70
N GLY A 30 1.61 -3.42 5.33
CA GLY A 30 1.97 -4.76 4.84
C GLY A 30 3.11 -5.45 5.59
N HIS A 31 3.82 -4.76 6.48
CA HIS A 31 5.02 -5.26 7.14
C HIS A 31 4.87 -6.62 7.85
N LYS A 32 3.82 -6.79 8.62
CA LYS A 32 3.53 -8.05 9.35
C LYS A 32 2.32 -8.78 8.80
N SER A 33 1.78 -8.32 7.72
CA SER A 33 0.63 -8.89 7.06
C SER A 33 1.03 -9.56 5.75
N SER A 34 0.13 -10.33 5.21
CA SER A 34 0.31 -10.91 3.88
C SER A 34 0.38 -9.82 2.81
N LYS A 35 1.01 -10.14 1.68
CA LYS A 35 0.92 -9.31 0.48
C LYS A 35 -0.54 -9.03 0.11
N ALA A 36 -0.81 -7.95 -0.59
CA ALA A 36 -2.16 -7.50 -0.94
C ALA A 36 -3.04 -8.63 -1.53
N ARG A 37 -2.50 -9.39 -2.49
CA ARG A 37 -3.21 -10.52 -3.12
C ARG A 37 -3.63 -11.59 -2.10
N THR A 38 -2.71 -12.00 -1.25
CA THR A 38 -2.96 -13.05 -0.24
C THR A 38 -3.97 -12.57 0.78
N ALA A 39 -3.83 -11.35 1.27
CA ALA A 39 -4.75 -10.75 2.24
C ALA A 39 -6.16 -10.59 1.66
N ALA A 40 -6.27 -10.00 0.48
CA ALA A 40 -7.55 -9.78 -0.17
C ALA A 40 -8.30 -11.09 -0.44
N LYS A 41 -7.58 -12.11 -0.91
CA LYS A 41 -8.16 -13.44 -1.18
C LYS A 41 -8.61 -14.15 0.11
N ARG A 42 -7.75 -14.14 1.13
CA ARG A 42 -8.04 -14.80 2.41
C ARG A 42 -9.26 -14.19 3.10
N ASP A 43 -9.31 -12.87 3.15
CA ASP A 43 -10.30 -12.13 3.92
C ASP A 43 -11.53 -11.73 3.09
N MET A 44 -11.50 -11.96 1.78
CA MET A 44 -12.49 -11.44 0.81
C MET A 44 -12.78 -9.97 1.06
N GLN A 45 -11.71 -9.20 1.22
CA GLN A 45 -11.72 -7.77 1.51
C GLN A 45 -10.78 -7.06 0.55
N SER A 46 -11.25 -6.04 -0.16
CA SER A 46 -10.39 -5.19 -0.98
C SER A 46 -9.28 -4.62 -0.13
N THR A 47 -8.02 -4.78 -0.56
CA THR A 47 -6.85 -4.48 0.26
C THR A 47 -5.81 -3.70 -0.55
N VAL A 48 -5.35 -2.60 0.03
CA VAL A 48 -4.24 -1.78 -0.48
C VAL A 48 -3.03 -1.96 0.44
N THR A 49 -1.87 -2.28 -0.14
CA THR A 49 -0.62 -2.42 0.63
C THR A 49 0.53 -1.65 -0.01
N GLY A 50 1.43 -1.16 0.84
CA GLY A 50 2.77 -0.71 0.49
C GLY A 50 3.82 -1.76 0.86
N HIS A 51 4.90 -1.33 1.53
CA HIS A 51 6.00 -2.13 2.09
C HIS A 51 6.84 -2.91 1.06
N TYR A 52 6.22 -3.65 0.17
CA TYR A 52 6.90 -4.48 -0.83
C TYR A 52 7.31 -3.61 -2.01
N HIS A 53 8.51 -3.04 -1.95
CA HIS A 53 8.99 -2.03 -2.90
C HIS A 53 9.06 -2.51 -4.35
N THR A 54 9.09 -3.82 -4.56
CA THR A 54 9.14 -4.41 -5.91
C THR A 54 7.78 -4.86 -6.45
N ASP A 55 6.72 -4.71 -5.64
CA ASP A 55 5.38 -5.16 -5.99
C ASP A 55 4.49 -3.96 -6.35
N MET A 56 4.07 -3.90 -7.59
CA MET A 56 3.10 -2.91 -8.04
C MET A 56 2.13 -3.60 -9.00
N TYR A 57 0.88 -3.74 -8.57
CA TYR A 57 -0.17 -4.38 -9.37
C TYR A 57 -1.56 -4.03 -8.84
N CYS A 58 -2.56 -4.19 -9.72
CA CYS A 58 -3.96 -4.21 -9.35
C CYS A 58 -4.58 -5.51 -9.89
N GLU A 59 -5.20 -6.29 -9.02
CA GLU A 59 -5.77 -7.59 -9.38
C GLU A 59 -7.15 -7.76 -8.74
N TRP A 60 -8.11 -8.21 -9.53
CA TRP A 60 -9.46 -8.50 -9.07
C TRP A 60 -9.64 -9.98 -8.76
N MET A 61 -10.40 -10.27 -7.72
CA MET A 61 -10.81 -11.61 -7.32
C MET A 61 -12.33 -11.64 -7.16
N PHE A 62 -12.95 -12.66 -7.74
CA PHE A 62 -14.39 -12.79 -7.76
C PHE A 62 -14.82 -13.98 -6.91
N GLY A 63 -15.55 -13.72 -5.84
CA GLY A 63 -16.23 -14.73 -5.03
C GLY A 63 -17.67 -14.90 -5.48
N ALA A 64 -18.41 -15.79 -4.79
CA ALA A 64 -19.81 -16.09 -5.13
C ALA A 64 -20.73 -14.86 -5.02
N ASN A 65 -20.49 -14.00 -4.04
CA ASN A 65 -21.37 -12.86 -3.72
C ASN A 65 -20.64 -11.52 -3.72
N LYS A 66 -19.33 -11.51 -4.00
CA LYS A 66 -18.52 -10.31 -3.84
C LYS A 66 -17.31 -10.34 -4.76
N ALA A 67 -16.99 -9.21 -5.34
CA ALA A 67 -15.70 -8.97 -5.99
C ALA A 67 -14.84 -8.09 -5.09
N VAL A 68 -13.57 -8.42 -4.97
CA VAL A 68 -12.58 -7.64 -4.21
C VAL A 68 -11.33 -7.45 -5.04
N PHE A 69 -10.54 -6.43 -4.71
CA PHE A 69 -9.26 -6.20 -5.38
C PHE A 69 -8.08 -6.23 -4.41
N ALA A 70 -6.93 -6.52 -4.97
CA ALA A 70 -5.64 -6.34 -4.33
C ALA A 70 -4.86 -5.26 -5.07
N LEU A 71 -4.49 -4.19 -4.39
CA LEU A 71 -3.71 -3.09 -4.93
C LEU A 71 -2.39 -3.00 -4.16
N ALA A 72 -1.29 -3.34 -4.82
CA ALA A 72 0.06 -3.11 -4.33
C ALA A 72 0.62 -1.87 -5.00
N VAL A 73 1.05 -0.90 -4.21
CA VAL A 73 1.32 0.47 -4.72
C VAL A 73 2.80 0.76 -5.00
N GLY A 74 3.68 -0.24 -4.78
CA GLY A 74 5.11 -0.01 -4.94
C GLY A 74 5.68 0.89 -3.84
N CYS A 75 6.55 1.78 -4.23
CA CYS A 75 7.16 2.75 -3.31
C CYS A 75 7.37 4.12 -4.00
N GLY A 76 7.60 5.12 -3.18
CA GLY A 76 7.95 6.48 -3.63
C GLY A 76 9.44 6.81 -3.46
N ILE A 77 10.30 5.79 -3.42
CA ILE A 77 11.72 5.97 -3.13
C ILE A 77 12.51 6.02 -4.42
N ASP A 78 13.32 7.07 -4.57
CA ASP A 78 14.32 7.13 -5.62
C ASP A 78 15.48 6.19 -5.28
N SER A 79 15.66 5.15 -6.10
CA SER A 79 16.73 4.15 -5.93
C SER A 79 18.14 4.74 -6.04
N LYS A 80 18.26 5.90 -6.65
CA LYS A 80 19.52 6.64 -6.75
C LYS A 80 19.83 7.44 -5.50
N SER A 81 18.89 7.56 -4.56
CA SER A 81 19.13 8.28 -3.33
C SER A 81 20.17 7.56 -2.46
N TYR A 82 20.99 8.31 -1.78
CA TYR A 82 22.05 7.79 -0.89
C TYR A 82 21.53 6.80 0.16
N ALA A 83 20.34 7.06 0.68
CA ALA A 83 19.74 6.21 1.72
C ALA A 83 19.46 4.77 1.26
N MET A 84 19.37 4.54 -0.04
CA MET A 84 19.08 3.22 -0.63
C MET A 84 20.30 2.55 -1.27
N GLY A 85 21.46 3.15 -1.17
CA GLY A 85 22.70 2.63 -1.77
C GLY A 85 23.12 1.24 -1.27
N TYR A 86 22.65 0.81 -0.13
CA TYR A 86 22.92 -0.51 0.43
C TYR A 86 22.12 -1.65 -0.22
N MET A 87 21.13 -1.34 -1.02
CA MET A 87 20.28 -2.33 -1.71
C MET A 87 20.79 -2.66 -3.12
N GLN A 88 22.07 -2.51 -3.35
CA GLN A 88 22.67 -2.84 -4.65
C GLN A 88 22.54 -4.34 -4.96
N GLY A 89 22.06 -4.64 -6.17
CA GLY A 89 21.92 -6.00 -6.67
C GLY A 89 20.57 -6.67 -6.46
N GLY A 90 19.60 -5.98 -5.85
CA GLY A 90 18.22 -6.44 -5.74
C GLY A 90 17.38 -6.21 -6.99
N LYS A 91 16.11 -6.61 -6.94
CA LYS A 91 15.13 -6.24 -7.96
C LYS A 91 14.95 -4.73 -7.97
N LYS A 92 14.71 -4.17 -9.16
CA LYS A 92 14.41 -2.75 -9.32
C LYS A 92 13.10 -2.42 -8.58
N GLU A 93 13.11 -1.30 -7.88
CA GLU A 93 11.93 -0.80 -7.21
C GLU A 93 10.80 -0.47 -8.21
N ALA A 94 9.59 -0.76 -7.80
CA ALA A 94 8.39 -0.35 -8.52
C ALA A 94 8.00 1.04 -8.03
N LEU A 95 8.44 2.07 -8.74
CA LEU A 95 8.11 3.44 -8.40
C LEU A 95 6.68 3.75 -8.84
N GLY A 96 5.85 4.11 -7.90
CA GLY A 96 4.45 4.37 -8.19
C GLY A 96 3.61 4.73 -6.99
N CYS A 97 2.34 4.89 -7.26
CA CYS A 97 1.32 5.09 -6.24
C CYS A 97 0.02 4.40 -6.64
N GLY A 98 -0.91 4.36 -5.71
CA GLY A 98 -2.25 3.85 -5.94
C GLY A 98 -3.31 4.89 -5.59
N VAL A 99 -4.40 4.87 -6.33
CA VAL A 99 -5.58 5.70 -6.07
C VAL A 99 -6.80 4.79 -6.07
N VAL A 100 -7.70 5.01 -5.13
CA VAL A 100 -8.99 4.32 -5.09
C VAL A 100 -10.09 5.36 -5.19
N LEU A 101 -10.89 5.27 -6.22
CA LEU A 101 -11.97 6.21 -6.54
C LEU A 101 -13.33 5.55 -6.35
N ASP A 102 -14.38 6.33 -6.60
CA ASP A 102 -15.78 5.89 -6.63
C ASP A 102 -16.19 5.13 -5.35
N ASN A 103 -15.88 5.72 -4.19
CA ASN A 103 -16.21 5.14 -2.90
C ASN A 103 -15.70 3.69 -2.75
N GLY A 104 -14.44 3.47 -3.09
CA GLY A 104 -13.79 2.17 -2.92
C GLY A 104 -13.98 1.19 -4.07
N LYS A 105 -14.53 1.62 -5.20
CA LYS A 105 -14.87 0.71 -6.30
C LYS A 105 -13.88 0.69 -7.45
N THR A 106 -13.06 1.74 -7.60
CA THR A 106 -12.18 1.90 -8.76
C THR A 106 -10.72 2.03 -8.32
N PRO A 107 -10.00 0.92 -8.15
CA PRO A 107 -8.58 0.95 -7.86
C PRO A 107 -7.76 1.28 -9.12
N ILE A 108 -6.80 2.16 -8.98
CA ILE A 108 -5.89 2.56 -10.06
C ILE A 108 -4.46 2.44 -9.56
N CYS A 109 -3.62 1.75 -10.34
CA CYS A 109 -2.20 1.64 -10.10
C CYS A 109 -1.47 2.57 -11.07
N ILE A 110 -0.68 3.49 -10.55
CA ILE A 110 0.00 4.51 -11.35
C ILE A 110 1.50 4.31 -11.26
N LYS A 111 2.12 3.84 -12.34
CA LYS A 111 3.58 3.79 -12.44
C LYS A 111 4.10 5.22 -12.63
N MET A 112 5.16 5.54 -11.92
CA MET A 112 5.87 6.81 -12.07
C MET A 112 7.25 6.57 -12.65
N ASP A 113 7.73 7.53 -13.43
CA ASP A 113 9.08 7.58 -13.95
C ASP A 113 9.78 8.83 -13.39
N LEU A 114 10.97 8.63 -12.87
CA LEU A 114 11.85 9.71 -12.43
C LEU A 114 12.94 9.99 -13.46
#